data_584106706d90d95c8f2923ab0b28832d
#
_entry.id   584106706d90d95c8f2923ab0b28832d
#
_cell.length_a   1.000
_cell.length_b   1.000
_cell.length_c   1.000
_cell.angle_alpha   90.00
_cell.angle_beta   90.00
_cell.angle_gamma   90.00
#
_symmetry.space_group_name_H-M   'P 1'
#
loop_
_entity.id
_entity.type
_entity.pdbx_description
1 polymer ?
#
loop_
_entity_poly.entity_id
_entity_poly.type
_entity_poly.pdbx_seq_one_letter_code
_entity_poly.pdbx_strand_id
1 'polypeptide(L)'
;MLNRRLFAASIAAAAASSLIPGASWAQTLGAVRNVVLVHGAYADGSSWGKVIPLLQRAGLKVTAVQNPLSSFADDVAATRRILALQDGPTVLVAHSYGGMVISETGVDPKVSALVYIAARAPDAGEDYAALAARFPTPPASAGLVWADDFGQLSEEAFLRDFAGDLPTAQARALCAVQGRVARSLFSSRTTAAAWRSKPSWYAVSTQDRTISPELERWMAKRMKARTIEIASSHVSLLSHPDEVAGLILSAAAGAA
;
A
#
# COMPACT_ATOMS: atom_id res chain seq x y z
N MET A 1 61.45 -61.21 20.41
CA MET A 1 62.19 -59.98 20.78
C MET A 1 61.70 -58.85 19.88
N LEU A 2 61.45 -57.67 20.48
CA LEU A 2 61.13 -56.39 19.93
C LEU A 2 59.69 -56.14 19.42
N ASN A 3 58.94 -55.54 20.32
CA ASN A 3 57.73 -54.74 20.09
C ASN A 3 57.98 -53.52 19.20
N ARG A 4 57.09 -53.28 18.25
CA ARG A 4 56.93 -51.96 17.64
C ARG A 4 55.45 -51.59 17.73
N ARG A 5 55.17 -50.72 18.70
CA ARG A 5 53.88 -49.96 18.79
C ARG A 5 53.91 -48.82 17.80
N LEU A 6 52.99 -48.86 16.86
CA LEU A 6 52.70 -47.70 15.98
C LEU A 6 51.58 -46.87 16.62
N PHE A 7 51.88 -45.63 16.99
CA PHE A 7 50.92 -44.63 17.38
C PHE A 7 50.24 -44.08 16.11
N ALA A 8 48.94 -44.30 15.98
CA ALA A 8 48.12 -43.60 14.98
C ALA A 8 47.51 -42.36 15.67
N ALA A 9 47.95 -41.17 15.27
CA ALA A 9 47.36 -39.89 15.68
C ALA A 9 46.19 -39.58 14.75
N SER A 10 44.98 -39.64 15.26
CA SER A 10 43.76 -39.21 14.55
C SER A 10 43.61 -37.71 14.70
N ILE A 11 43.73 -36.98 13.59
CA ILE A 11 43.40 -35.54 13.51
C ILE A 11 41.90 -35.45 13.27
N ALA A 12 41.14 -35.06 14.30
CA ALA A 12 39.74 -34.70 14.15
C ALA A 12 39.63 -33.24 13.64
N ALA A 13 39.27 -33.09 12.38
CA ALA A 13 38.93 -31.78 11.81
C ALA A 13 37.52 -31.42 12.28
N ALA A 14 37.42 -30.47 13.21
CA ALA A 14 36.14 -29.87 13.60
C ALA A 14 35.69 -28.87 12.50
N ALA A 15 34.69 -29.25 11.72
CA ALA A 15 33.98 -28.35 10.81
C ALA A 15 33.10 -27.42 11.64
N ALA A 16 33.53 -26.17 11.84
CA ALA A 16 32.68 -25.14 12.41
C ALA A 16 31.69 -24.69 11.35
N SER A 17 30.46 -25.20 11.41
CA SER A 17 29.32 -24.70 10.65
C SER A 17 28.91 -23.37 11.27
N SER A 18 29.28 -22.26 10.61
CA SER A 18 28.76 -20.94 10.92
C SER A 18 27.29 -20.88 10.55
N LEU A 19 26.41 -21.06 11.52
CA LEU A 19 24.99 -20.74 11.43
C LEU A 19 24.88 -19.21 11.30
N ILE A 20 24.64 -18.73 10.10
CA ILE A 20 24.17 -17.35 9.87
C ILE A 20 22.78 -17.31 10.49
N PRO A 21 22.51 -16.47 11.51
CA PRO A 21 21.16 -16.28 12.00
C PRO A 21 20.36 -15.64 10.87
N GLY A 22 19.54 -16.41 10.18
CA GLY A 22 18.48 -15.85 9.36
C GLY A 22 17.62 -14.99 10.29
N ALA A 23 17.60 -13.68 10.06
CA ALA A 23 16.76 -12.76 10.80
C ALA A 23 15.30 -13.23 10.65
N SER A 24 14.79 -13.89 11.68
CA SER A 24 13.40 -14.31 11.76
C SER A 24 12.55 -13.06 11.96
N TRP A 25 11.94 -12.57 10.90
CA TRP A 25 10.96 -11.48 10.94
C TRP A 25 9.73 -11.82 11.82
N ALA A 26 9.62 -13.08 12.26
CA ALA A 26 8.51 -13.60 13.07
C ALA A 26 8.51 -13.10 14.54
N GLN A 27 9.54 -12.42 15.02
CA GLN A 27 9.69 -12.15 16.46
C GLN A 27 9.29 -10.75 16.91
N THR A 28 8.74 -9.88 16.07
CA THR A 28 8.44 -8.49 16.45
C THR A 28 7.08 -7.97 15.98
N LEU A 29 6.15 -8.83 15.57
CA LEU A 29 4.78 -8.40 15.39
C LEU A 29 4.18 -8.20 16.78
N GLY A 30 3.96 -6.94 17.17
CA GLY A 30 3.22 -6.57 18.37
C GLY A 30 1.79 -7.10 18.34
N ALA A 31 0.87 -6.47 19.08
CA ALA A 31 -0.54 -6.89 19.15
C ALA A 31 -1.28 -6.89 17.79
N VAL A 32 -0.75 -6.19 16.76
CA VAL A 32 -1.40 -6.06 15.44
C VAL A 32 -1.18 -7.30 14.60
N ARG A 33 -2.27 -7.97 14.23
CA ARG A 33 -2.27 -9.16 13.36
C ARG A 33 -3.07 -9.00 12.07
N ASN A 34 -3.87 -7.98 11.97
CA ASN A 34 -4.78 -7.76 10.84
C ASN A 34 -4.29 -6.63 9.95
N VAL A 35 -4.38 -6.83 8.64
CA VAL A 35 -4.15 -5.81 7.62
C VAL A 35 -5.35 -5.77 6.69
N VAL A 36 -5.92 -4.59 6.52
CA VAL A 36 -6.99 -4.33 5.55
C VAL A 36 -6.43 -3.43 4.45
N LEU A 37 -6.52 -3.90 3.20
CA LEU A 37 -5.97 -3.25 2.01
C LEU A 37 -7.09 -2.63 1.19
N VAL A 38 -7.01 -1.34 0.92
CA VAL A 38 -8.01 -0.55 0.17
C VAL A 38 -7.39 -0.07 -1.14
N HIS A 39 -7.92 -0.55 -2.27
CA HIS A 39 -7.43 -0.16 -3.59
C HIS A 39 -7.88 1.24 -4.00
N GLY A 40 -7.22 1.80 -5.02
CA GLY A 40 -7.53 3.11 -5.60
C GLY A 40 -8.58 3.06 -6.70
N ALA A 41 -8.77 4.20 -7.35
CA ALA A 41 -9.50 4.31 -8.61
C ALA A 41 -8.79 3.51 -9.71
N TYR A 42 -9.54 3.11 -10.74
CA TYR A 42 -9.03 2.35 -11.90
C TYR A 42 -8.39 1.00 -11.56
N ALA A 43 -8.66 0.46 -10.38
CA ALA A 43 -8.11 -0.78 -9.85
C ALA A 43 -9.18 -1.58 -9.11
N ASP A 44 -8.80 -2.74 -8.63
CA ASP A 44 -9.58 -3.58 -7.72
C ASP A 44 -8.66 -4.21 -6.66
N GLY A 45 -9.22 -5.05 -5.80
CA GLY A 45 -8.46 -5.71 -4.72
C GLY A 45 -7.33 -6.61 -5.22
N SER A 46 -7.35 -7.06 -6.48
CA SER A 46 -6.27 -7.89 -7.05
C SER A 46 -4.98 -7.11 -7.28
N SER A 47 -5.05 -5.76 -7.31
CA SER A 47 -3.86 -4.91 -7.38
C SER A 47 -2.87 -5.13 -6.22
N TRP A 48 -3.33 -5.68 -5.10
CA TRP A 48 -2.51 -6.07 -3.96
C TRP A 48 -1.91 -7.47 -4.08
N GLY A 49 -2.12 -8.17 -5.21
CA GLY A 49 -1.77 -9.59 -5.38
C GLY A 49 -0.30 -9.94 -5.14
N LYS A 50 0.62 -8.99 -5.33
CA LYS A 50 2.05 -9.22 -5.02
C LYS A 50 2.39 -8.92 -3.56
N VAL A 51 1.68 -8.00 -2.90
CA VAL A 51 1.91 -7.61 -1.50
C VAL A 51 1.28 -8.61 -0.53
N ILE A 52 0.08 -9.11 -0.82
CA ILE A 52 -0.65 -10.05 0.04
C ILE A 52 0.21 -11.24 0.49
N PRO A 53 0.87 -12.00 -0.41
CA PRO A 53 1.64 -13.18 0.02
C PRO A 53 2.88 -12.81 0.86
N LEU A 54 3.43 -11.60 0.71
CA LEU A 54 4.54 -11.10 1.53
C LEU A 54 4.08 -10.90 2.98
N LEU A 55 2.93 -10.25 3.17
CA LEU A 55 2.35 -10.00 4.49
C LEU A 55 1.88 -11.29 5.17
N GLN A 56 1.28 -12.22 4.39
CA GLN A 56 0.85 -13.53 4.89
C GLN A 56 2.04 -14.38 5.36
N ARG A 57 3.16 -14.37 4.63
CA ARG A 57 4.40 -15.04 5.07
C ARG A 57 4.98 -14.46 6.36
N ALA A 58 4.72 -13.19 6.64
CA ALA A 58 5.07 -12.55 7.91
C ALA A 58 4.08 -12.86 9.05
N GLY A 59 3.05 -13.69 8.81
CA GLY A 59 2.08 -14.12 9.81
C GLY A 59 0.89 -13.18 10.01
N LEU A 60 0.68 -12.21 9.10
CA LEU A 60 -0.46 -11.30 9.16
C LEU A 60 -1.69 -11.90 8.48
N LYS A 61 -2.87 -11.64 9.04
CA LYS A 61 -4.18 -11.85 8.40
C LYS A 61 -4.45 -10.67 7.47
N VAL A 62 -4.61 -10.94 6.18
CA VAL A 62 -4.75 -9.90 5.16
C VAL A 62 -6.12 -10.01 4.49
N THR A 63 -6.82 -8.90 4.40
CA THR A 63 -8.10 -8.80 3.66
C THR A 63 -8.06 -7.59 2.74
N ALA A 64 -8.32 -7.81 1.45
CA ALA A 64 -8.50 -6.72 0.49
C ALA A 64 -9.98 -6.34 0.37
N VAL A 65 -10.25 -5.04 0.44
CA VAL A 65 -11.57 -4.48 0.18
C VAL A 65 -11.80 -4.46 -1.33
N GLN A 66 -13.06 -4.66 -1.74
CA GLN A 66 -13.54 -4.42 -3.10
C GLN A 66 -14.39 -3.15 -3.05
N ASN A 67 -13.80 -2.03 -3.45
CA ASN A 67 -14.49 -0.76 -3.57
C ASN A 67 -15.39 -0.77 -4.81
N PRO A 68 -16.69 -0.48 -4.68
CA PRO A 68 -17.57 -0.40 -5.85
C PRO A 68 -17.22 0.72 -6.82
N LEU A 69 -16.56 1.78 -6.37
CA LEU A 69 -16.23 2.99 -7.12
C LEU A 69 -17.47 3.73 -7.67
N SER A 70 -18.65 3.41 -7.16
CA SER A 70 -19.95 4.00 -7.52
C SER A 70 -20.26 5.30 -6.75
N SER A 71 -19.79 5.39 -5.50
CA SER A 71 -19.82 6.60 -4.71
C SER A 71 -18.81 6.50 -3.55
N PHE A 72 -18.39 7.63 -3.00
CA PHE A 72 -17.52 7.66 -1.81
C PHE A 72 -18.19 6.97 -0.60
N ALA A 73 -19.50 7.14 -0.44
CA ALA A 73 -20.27 6.51 0.64
C ALA A 73 -20.27 4.97 0.51
N ASP A 74 -20.37 4.44 -0.71
CA ASP A 74 -20.37 2.99 -0.95
C ASP A 74 -18.98 2.38 -0.64
N ASP A 75 -17.89 3.08 -1.05
CA ASP A 75 -16.52 2.65 -0.79
C ASP A 75 -16.19 2.69 0.71
N VAL A 76 -16.64 3.72 1.41
CA VAL A 76 -16.56 3.82 2.89
C VAL A 76 -17.35 2.68 3.55
N ALA A 77 -18.57 2.41 3.07
CA ALA A 77 -19.39 1.32 3.60
C ALA A 77 -18.75 -0.06 3.35
N ALA A 78 -18.13 -0.28 2.17
CA ALA A 78 -17.40 -1.50 1.86
C ALA A 78 -16.24 -1.71 2.84
N THR A 79 -15.44 -0.67 3.07
CA THR A 79 -14.30 -0.72 4.01
C THR A 79 -14.78 -0.96 5.45
N ARG A 80 -15.83 -0.28 5.91
CA ARG A 80 -16.41 -0.49 7.26
C ARG A 80 -16.90 -1.93 7.47
N ARG A 81 -17.51 -2.55 6.46
CA ARG A 81 -17.91 -3.97 6.53
C ARG A 81 -16.73 -4.90 6.76
N ILE A 82 -15.61 -4.66 6.07
CA ILE A 82 -14.39 -5.46 6.26
C ILE A 82 -13.75 -5.20 7.63
N LEU A 83 -13.70 -3.94 8.10
CA LEU A 83 -13.21 -3.61 9.44
C LEU A 83 -14.04 -4.27 10.54
N ALA A 84 -15.36 -4.35 10.37
CA ALA A 84 -16.27 -5.02 11.33
C ALA A 84 -15.91 -6.49 11.53
N LEU A 85 -15.41 -7.17 10.50
CA LEU A 85 -14.99 -8.59 10.53
C LEU A 85 -13.62 -8.81 11.18
N GLN A 86 -12.84 -7.76 11.45
CA GLN A 86 -11.53 -7.94 12.07
C GLN A 86 -11.65 -8.27 13.56
N ASP A 87 -10.86 -9.23 14.02
CA ASP A 87 -10.89 -9.77 15.39
C ASP A 87 -9.96 -9.03 16.37
N GLY A 88 -9.35 -7.91 15.95
CA GLY A 88 -8.43 -7.14 16.80
C GLY A 88 -7.77 -5.96 16.10
N PRO A 89 -6.67 -5.46 16.67
CA PRO A 89 -5.92 -4.34 16.13
C PRO A 89 -5.53 -4.54 14.68
N THR A 90 -5.75 -3.51 13.86
CA THR A 90 -5.67 -3.58 12.40
C THR A 90 -4.82 -2.44 11.84
N VAL A 91 -3.89 -2.74 10.92
CA VAL A 91 -3.29 -1.73 10.03
C VAL A 91 -4.22 -1.57 8.83
N LEU A 92 -4.64 -0.33 8.58
CA LEU A 92 -5.45 0.02 7.43
C LEU A 92 -4.57 0.68 6.37
N VAL A 93 -4.50 0.07 5.20
CA VAL A 93 -3.58 0.45 4.11
C VAL A 93 -4.38 0.89 2.89
N ALA A 94 -3.96 1.94 2.24
CA ALA A 94 -4.59 2.40 1.02
C ALA A 94 -3.60 2.74 -0.08
N HIS A 95 -4.05 2.53 -1.31
CA HIS A 95 -3.43 3.02 -2.52
C HIS A 95 -4.28 4.15 -3.13
N SER A 96 -3.63 5.22 -3.59
CA SER A 96 -4.25 6.25 -4.42
C SER A 96 -5.52 6.88 -3.81
N TYR A 97 -6.63 6.91 -4.54
CA TYR A 97 -7.95 7.36 -4.07
C TYR A 97 -8.38 6.67 -2.76
N GLY A 98 -8.02 5.40 -2.56
CA GLY A 98 -8.31 4.68 -1.33
C GLY A 98 -7.83 5.38 -0.06
N GLY A 99 -6.85 6.28 -0.17
CA GLY A 99 -6.40 7.12 0.93
C GLY A 99 -7.48 8.05 1.49
N MET A 100 -8.41 8.53 0.66
CA MET A 100 -9.61 9.25 1.15
C MET A 100 -10.49 8.32 1.98
N VAL A 101 -10.69 7.09 1.53
CA VAL A 101 -11.52 6.09 2.21
C VAL A 101 -10.93 5.75 3.58
N ILE A 102 -9.59 5.54 3.67
CA ILE A 102 -8.97 5.25 4.97
C ILE A 102 -8.86 6.49 5.87
N SER A 103 -8.78 7.69 5.31
CA SER A 103 -8.87 8.92 6.11
C SER A 103 -10.23 9.05 6.80
N GLU A 104 -11.30 8.60 6.15
CA GLU A 104 -12.66 8.57 6.69
C GLU A 104 -12.88 7.41 7.67
N THR A 105 -12.44 6.20 7.32
CA THR A 105 -12.76 4.97 8.08
C THR A 105 -11.74 4.65 9.17
N GLY A 106 -10.55 5.22 9.10
CA GLY A 106 -9.46 4.95 10.05
C GLY A 106 -9.68 5.47 11.48
N VAL A 107 -10.76 6.22 11.72
CA VAL A 107 -11.21 6.61 13.08
C VAL A 107 -11.79 5.43 13.85
N ASP A 108 -12.06 4.30 13.18
CA ASP A 108 -12.53 3.08 13.83
C ASP A 108 -11.55 2.68 14.96
N PRO A 109 -12.05 2.32 16.17
CA PRO A 109 -11.20 1.98 17.30
C PRO A 109 -10.31 0.75 17.06
N LYS A 110 -10.66 -0.15 16.16
CA LYS A 110 -9.84 -1.30 15.76
C LYS A 110 -8.62 -0.87 14.93
N VAL A 111 -8.64 0.29 14.28
CA VAL A 111 -7.52 0.77 13.47
C VAL A 111 -6.43 1.32 14.37
N SER A 112 -5.25 0.69 14.34
CA SER A 112 -4.09 1.06 15.14
C SER A 112 -3.10 1.94 14.37
N ALA A 113 -3.03 1.79 13.03
CA ALA A 113 -2.13 2.54 12.16
C ALA A 113 -2.69 2.67 10.75
N LEU A 114 -2.22 3.69 10.04
CA LEU A 114 -2.58 3.99 8.66
C LEU A 114 -1.35 3.95 7.76
N VAL A 115 -1.48 3.35 6.58
CA VAL A 115 -0.43 3.32 5.56
C VAL A 115 -0.98 3.83 4.24
N TYR A 116 -0.34 4.84 3.68
CA TYR A 116 -0.70 5.50 2.44
C TYR A 116 0.36 5.19 1.38
N ILE A 117 -0.04 4.61 0.25
CA ILE A 117 0.84 4.25 -0.87
C ILE A 117 0.44 5.11 -2.08
N ALA A 118 1.26 6.09 -2.46
CA ALA A 118 0.95 7.05 -3.53
C ALA A 118 -0.50 7.56 -3.41
N ALA A 119 -0.92 7.96 -2.19
CA ALA A 119 -2.34 8.04 -1.86
C ALA A 119 -2.80 9.45 -1.46
N ARG A 120 -4.07 9.73 -1.72
CA ARG A 120 -4.73 10.96 -1.28
C ARG A 120 -4.91 10.96 0.23
N ALA A 121 -4.56 12.06 0.87
CA ALA A 121 -4.72 12.23 2.33
C ALA A 121 -5.31 13.61 2.66
N PRO A 122 -6.58 13.88 2.30
CA PRO A 122 -7.22 15.15 2.59
C PRO A 122 -7.45 15.32 4.10
N ASP A 123 -7.63 16.58 4.50
CA ASP A 123 -8.18 16.91 5.81
C ASP A 123 -9.71 16.78 5.80
N ALA A 124 -10.33 16.78 6.97
CA ALA A 124 -11.77 16.77 7.09
C ALA A 124 -12.39 18.00 6.42
N GLY A 125 -13.35 17.77 5.51
CA GLY A 125 -14.00 18.83 4.72
C GLY A 125 -13.16 19.44 3.61
N GLU A 126 -11.88 19.06 3.47
CA GLU A 126 -10.98 19.63 2.47
C GLU A 126 -11.42 19.29 1.05
N ASP A 127 -11.37 20.28 0.17
CA ASP A 127 -11.51 20.08 -1.26
C ASP A 127 -10.18 19.57 -1.84
N TYR A 128 -10.12 18.25 -2.09
CA TYR A 128 -8.90 17.64 -2.62
C TYR A 128 -8.53 18.17 -4.02
N ALA A 129 -9.51 18.50 -4.85
CA ALA A 129 -9.23 19.04 -6.19
C ALA A 129 -8.59 20.43 -6.10
N ALA A 130 -9.09 21.30 -5.22
CA ALA A 130 -8.50 22.61 -4.96
C ALA A 130 -7.11 22.50 -4.32
N LEU A 131 -6.88 21.52 -3.45
CA LEU A 131 -5.54 21.23 -2.92
C LEU A 131 -4.59 20.79 -4.03
N ALA A 132 -4.99 19.83 -4.87
CA ALA A 132 -4.17 19.28 -5.94
C ALA A 132 -3.82 20.34 -6.99
N ALA A 133 -4.71 21.29 -7.27
CA ALA A 133 -4.48 22.38 -8.22
C ALA A 133 -3.33 23.35 -7.81
N ARG A 134 -2.81 23.23 -6.59
CA ARG A 134 -1.65 23.99 -6.10
C ARG A 134 -0.31 23.35 -6.49
N PHE A 135 -0.34 22.19 -7.11
CA PHE A 135 0.82 21.38 -7.50
C PHE A 135 0.79 21.11 -9.00
N PRO A 136 1.90 20.64 -9.61
CA PRO A 136 1.91 20.30 -11.02
C PRO A 136 0.80 19.30 -11.38
N THR A 137 0.08 19.61 -12.47
CA THR A 137 -1.02 18.74 -12.95
C THR A 137 -0.45 17.42 -13.49
N PRO A 138 -0.85 16.27 -12.93
CA PRO A 138 -0.35 14.98 -13.40
C PRO A 138 -0.85 14.66 -14.82
N PRO A 139 0.01 14.10 -15.69
CA PRO A 139 -0.35 13.80 -17.09
C PRO A 139 -1.52 12.83 -17.25
N ALA A 140 -1.72 11.89 -16.34
CA ALA A 140 -2.82 10.93 -16.42
C ALA A 140 -4.21 11.58 -16.48
N SER A 141 -4.35 12.79 -15.93
CA SER A 141 -5.62 13.53 -15.95
C SER A 141 -6.13 13.83 -17.36
N ALA A 142 -5.24 14.03 -18.32
CA ALA A 142 -5.58 14.26 -19.72
C ALA A 142 -6.08 12.99 -20.43
N GLY A 143 -5.83 11.82 -19.87
CA GLY A 143 -6.25 10.52 -20.42
C GLY A 143 -7.57 9.99 -19.89
N LEU A 144 -8.32 10.78 -19.11
CA LEU A 144 -9.63 10.38 -18.60
C LEU A 144 -10.68 10.37 -19.73
N VAL A 145 -11.31 9.20 -19.92
CA VAL A 145 -12.42 8.99 -20.87
C VAL A 145 -13.70 8.75 -20.07
N TRP A 146 -14.73 9.50 -20.40
CA TRP A 146 -16.02 9.44 -19.73
C TRP A 146 -17.09 8.81 -20.62
N ALA A 147 -17.89 7.92 -20.05
CA ALA A 147 -19.14 7.45 -20.61
C ALA A 147 -20.23 7.63 -19.54
N ASP A 148 -21.19 8.50 -19.79
CA ASP A 148 -22.16 8.98 -18.81
C ASP A 148 -21.45 9.54 -17.55
N ASP A 149 -21.82 9.07 -16.38
CA ASP A 149 -21.26 9.48 -15.11
C ASP A 149 -20.06 8.65 -14.64
N PHE A 150 -19.56 7.73 -15.49
CA PHE A 150 -18.41 6.88 -15.14
C PHE A 150 -17.23 7.13 -16.06
N GLY A 151 -16.04 7.19 -15.46
CA GLY A 151 -14.78 7.41 -16.16
C GLY A 151 -13.78 6.28 -15.99
N GLN A 152 -12.86 6.21 -16.92
CA GLN A 152 -11.69 5.32 -16.89
C GLN A 152 -10.50 6.01 -17.56
N LEU A 153 -9.30 5.50 -17.35
CA LEU A 153 -8.14 5.94 -18.12
C LEU A 153 -8.17 5.26 -19.50
N SER A 154 -7.82 6.00 -20.55
CA SER A 154 -7.51 5.41 -21.86
C SER A 154 -6.35 4.43 -21.72
N GLU A 155 -6.27 3.42 -22.61
CA GLU A 155 -5.15 2.46 -22.58
C GLU A 155 -3.80 3.18 -22.62
N GLU A 156 -3.65 4.18 -23.49
CA GLU A 156 -2.40 4.96 -23.59
C GLU A 156 -2.01 5.61 -22.26
N ALA A 157 -2.94 6.31 -21.60
CA ALA A 157 -2.69 6.96 -20.33
C ALA A 157 -2.46 5.95 -19.20
N PHE A 158 -3.18 4.84 -19.21
CA PHE A 158 -3.00 3.79 -18.23
C PHE A 158 -1.59 3.19 -18.31
N LEU A 159 -1.12 2.85 -19.51
CA LEU A 159 0.20 2.25 -19.72
C LEU A 159 1.34 3.23 -19.47
N ARG A 160 1.18 4.49 -19.87
CA ARG A 160 2.24 5.50 -19.78
C ARG A 160 2.30 6.18 -18.40
N ASP A 161 1.15 6.53 -17.84
CA ASP A 161 1.07 7.45 -16.72
C ASP A 161 0.61 6.78 -15.40
N PHE A 162 -0.13 5.66 -15.48
CA PHE A 162 -0.58 4.93 -14.30
C PHE A 162 0.37 3.78 -13.94
N ALA A 163 0.76 2.96 -14.93
CA ALA A 163 1.52 1.73 -14.75
C ALA A 163 2.81 1.71 -15.60
N GLY A 164 3.48 2.87 -15.74
CA GLY A 164 4.57 3.08 -16.71
C GLY A 164 5.86 2.32 -16.41
N ASP A 165 6.04 1.82 -15.21
CA ASP A 165 7.20 1.00 -14.80
C ASP A 165 6.92 -0.51 -14.81
N LEU A 166 5.71 -0.93 -15.22
CA LEU A 166 5.39 -2.35 -15.35
C LEU A 166 5.68 -2.86 -16.77
N PRO A 167 5.96 -4.17 -16.93
CA PRO A 167 5.99 -4.80 -18.25
C PRO A 167 4.67 -4.55 -19.00
N THR A 168 4.76 -4.16 -20.28
CA THR A 168 3.58 -3.75 -21.10
C THR A 168 2.45 -4.77 -21.07
N ALA A 169 2.76 -6.07 -21.13
CA ALA A 169 1.74 -7.12 -21.09
C ALA A 169 0.97 -7.12 -19.74
N GLN A 170 1.67 -6.90 -18.64
CA GLN A 170 1.05 -6.78 -17.31
C GLN A 170 0.21 -5.51 -17.21
N ALA A 171 0.72 -4.36 -17.66
CA ALA A 171 0.00 -3.10 -17.65
C ALA A 171 -1.29 -3.17 -18.48
N ARG A 172 -1.25 -3.83 -19.67
CA ARG A 172 -2.44 -4.08 -20.48
C ARG A 172 -3.49 -4.95 -19.80
N ALA A 173 -3.06 -6.02 -19.13
CA ALA A 173 -3.99 -6.87 -18.38
C ALA A 173 -4.68 -6.09 -17.26
N LEU A 174 -3.93 -5.25 -16.52
CA LEU A 174 -4.50 -4.37 -15.51
C LEU A 174 -5.45 -3.32 -16.09
N CYS A 175 -5.11 -2.74 -17.24
CA CYS A 175 -5.97 -1.80 -17.95
C CYS A 175 -7.30 -2.44 -18.34
N ALA A 176 -7.28 -3.71 -18.77
CA ALA A 176 -8.49 -4.44 -19.17
C ALA A 176 -9.47 -4.69 -18.02
N VAL A 177 -8.96 -4.77 -16.77
CA VAL A 177 -9.77 -4.99 -15.56
C VAL A 177 -9.95 -3.73 -14.71
N GLN A 178 -9.53 -2.56 -15.21
CA GLN A 178 -9.67 -1.32 -14.45
C GLN A 178 -11.14 -1.04 -14.06
N GLY A 179 -11.38 -0.75 -12.77
CA GLY A 179 -12.69 -0.33 -12.29
C GLY A 179 -13.05 1.06 -12.83
N ARG A 180 -14.25 1.20 -13.41
CA ARG A 180 -14.77 2.52 -13.78
C ARG A 180 -15.15 3.29 -12.51
N VAL A 181 -14.86 4.58 -12.51
CA VAL A 181 -15.06 5.44 -11.35
C VAL A 181 -16.20 6.43 -11.59
N ALA A 182 -17.10 6.54 -10.62
CA ALA A 182 -18.15 7.53 -10.68
C ALA A 182 -17.55 8.96 -10.63
N ARG A 183 -18.10 9.86 -11.43
CA ARG A 183 -17.70 11.27 -11.48
C ARG A 183 -17.73 11.94 -10.11
N SER A 184 -18.71 11.59 -9.26
CA SER A 184 -18.88 12.10 -7.92
C SER A 184 -17.67 11.86 -6.99
N LEU A 185 -16.82 10.84 -7.26
CA LEU A 185 -15.63 10.56 -6.45
C LEU A 185 -14.59 11.70 -6.51
N PHE A 186 -14.57 12.47 -7.61
CA PHE A 186 -13.62 13.58 -7.78
C PHE A 186 -13.99 14.84 -7.00
N SER A 187 -15.26 14.99 -6.60
CA SER A 187 -15.76 16.11 -5.80
C SER A 187 -16.11 15.72 -4.36
N SER A 188 -15.96 14.46 -4.00
CA SER A 188 -16.26 13.97 -2.66
C SER A 188 -15.27 14.54 -1.64
N ARG A 189 -15.76 14.74 -0.41
CA ARG A 189 -14.96 15.21 0.72
C ARG A 189 -15.08 14.22 1.87
N THR A 190 -14.02 14.08 2.65
CA THR A 190 -14.04 13.30 3.89
C THR A 190 -14.66 14.14 5.01
N THR A 191 -15.33 13.50 5.95
CA THR A 191 -15.82 14.15 7.18
C THR A 191 -14.83 13.98 8.34
N ALA A 192 -13.89 13.06 8.19
CA ALA A 192 -12.81 12.78 9.13
C ALA A 192 -11.44 12.78 8.46
N ALA A 193 -10.40 12.98 9.25
CA ALA A 193 -9.00 12.88 8.86
C ALA A 193 -8.29 12.02 9.91
N ALA A 194 -8.44 10.70 9.81
CA ALA A 194 -7.95 9.74 10.80
C ALA A 194 -6.44 9.87 11.06
N TRP A 195 -5.65 10.31 10.06
CA TRP A 195 -4.22 10.57 10.18
C TRP A 195 -3.86 11.67 11.19
N ARG A 196 -4.82 12.49 11.64
CA ARG A 196 -4.60 13.48 12.71
C ARG A 196 -4.43 12.84 14.09
N SER A 197 -4.99 11.64 14.29
CA SER A 197 -5.01 10.94 15.58
C SER A 197 -4.37 9.56 15.55
N LYS A 198 -4.07 9.02 14.38
CA LYS A 198 -3.48 7.69 14.23
C LYS A 198 -2.05 7.79 13.70
N PRO A 199 -1.11 6.97 14.20
CA PRO A 199 0.21 6.83 13.61
C PRO A 199 0.09 6.51 12.12
N SER A 200 0.86 7.20 11.29
CA SER A 200 0.73 7.10 9.84
C SER A 200 2.08 6.88 9.16
N TRP A 201 2.05 6.10 8.08
CA TRP A 201 3.18 5.82 7.19
C TRP A 201 2.80 6.22 5.76
N TYR A 202 3.79 6.60 4.97
CA TYR A 202 3.55 7.02 3.60
C TYR A 202 4.68 6.54 2.67
N ALA A 203 4.32 5.92 1.54
CA ALA A 203 5.22 5.66 0.44
C ALA A 203 4.93 6.66 -0.69
N VAL A 204 5.91 7.51 -0.99
CA VAL A 204 5.88 8.44 -2.13
C VAL A 204 6.41 7.72 -3.35
N SER A 205 5.66 7.71 -4.45
CA SER A 205 6.10 7.22 -5.75
C SER A 205 6.75 8.37 -6.53
N THR A 206 8.10 8.36 -6.65
CA THR A 206 8.83 9.54 -7.14
C THR A 206 8.68 9.79 -8.65
N GLN A 207 8.20 8.80 -9.40
CA GLN A 207 7.91 8.89 -10.83
C GLN A 207 6.41 8.82 -11.12
N ASP A 208 5.58 9.11 -10.11
CA ASP A 208 4.14 9.12 -10.25
C ASP A 208 3.67 10.21 -11.24
N ARG A 209 2.84 9.80 -12.20
CA ARG A 209 2.25 10.65 -13.24
C ARG A 209 0.72 10.71 -13.12
N THR A 210 0.17 10.18 -12.01
CA THR A 210 -1.26 10.15 -11.67
C THR A 210 -1.58 11.04 -10.47
N ILE A 211 -0.68 11.10 -9.48
CA ILE A 211 -0.65 12.10 -8.42
C ILE A 211 0.71 12.80 -8.49
N SER A 212 0.76 14.12 -8.29
CA SER A 212 2.04 14.82 -8.24
C SER A 212 2.89 14.31 -7.06
N PRO A 213 4.15 13.85 -7.28
CA PRO A 213 5.04 13.46 -6.18
C PRO A 213 5.30 14.59 -5.18
N GLU A 214 5.23 15.85 -5.64
CA GLU A 214 5.34 17.03 -4.76
C GLU A 214 4.14 17.12 -3.81
N LEU A 215 2.92 16.83 -4.31
CA LEU A 215 1.72 16.76 -3.48
C LEU A 215 1.79 15.59 -2.50
N GLU A 216 2.27 14.43 -2.93
CA GLU A 216 2.46 13.27 -2.05
C GLU A 216 3.40 13.61 -0.89
N ARG A 217 4.56 14.21 -1.17
CA ARG A 217 5.52 14.67 -0.14
C ARG A 217 4.90 15.70 0.79
N TRP A 218 4.11 16.63 0.24
CA TRP A 218 3.45 17.66 1.03
C TRP A 218 2.43 17.04 1.99
N MET A 219 1.61 16.10 1.51
CA MET A 219 0.64 15.38 2.35
C MET A 219 1.34 14.56 3.43
N ALA A 220 2.36 13.78 3.08
CA ALA A 220 3.15 12.98 4.01
C ALA A 220 3.76 13.84 5.13
N LYS A 221 4.32 15.01 4.77
CA LYS A 221 4.86 15.97 5.73
C LYS A 221 3.78 16.56 6.64
N ARG A 222 2.62 16.97 6.08
CA ARG A 222 1.48 17.48 6.85
C ARG A 222 0.99 16.48 7.88
N MET A 223 0.92 15.22 7.50
CA MET A 223 0.51 14.12 8.36
C MET A 223 1.56 13.73 9.40
N LYS A 224 2.78 14.23 9.28
CA LYS A 224 3.96 13.78 10.06
C LYS A 224 4.18 12.25 9.90
N ALA A 225 3.88 11.72 8.73
CA ALA A 225 3.98 10.29 8.45
C ALA A 225 5.44 9.84 8.41
N ARG A 226 5.71 8.60 8.84
CA ARG A 226 6.98 7.92 8.58
C ARG A 226 7.03 7.61 7.09
N THR A 227 7.93 8.27 6.37
CA THR A 227 7.89 8.31 4.90
C THR A 227 9.07 7.58 4.29
N ILE A 228 8.79 6.81 3.23
CA ILE A 228 9.79 6.30 2.29
C ILE A 228 9.51 6.86 0.89
N GLU A 229 10.53 6.91 0.04
CA GLU A 229 10.38 7.25 -1.37
C GLU A 229 10.79 6.06 -2.24
N ILE A 230 9.96 5.72 -3.21
CA ILE A 230 10.15 4.59 -4.13
C ILE A 230 10.26 5.15 -5.55
N ALA A 231 11.30 4.74 -6.29
CA ALA A 231 11.49 5.14 -7.69
C ALA A 231 10.54 4.34 -8.61
N SER A 232 9.24 4.58 -8.49
CA SER A 232 8.19 3.84 -9.18
C SER A 232 7.18 4.77 -9.85
N SER A 233 6.41 4.22 -10.79
CA SER A 233 5.15 4.82 -11.26
C SER A 233 4.10 4.81 -10.14
N HIS A 234 2.85 5.15 -10.47
CA HIS A 234 1.74 5.19 -9.49
C HIS A 234 1.47 3.86 -8.79
N VAL A 235 1.85 2.72 -9.38
CA VAL A 235 1.51 1.37 -8.90
C VAL A 235 2.69 0.68 -8.20
N SER A 236 3.39 1.36 -7.30
CA SER A 236 4.53 0.82 -6.54
C SER A 236 4.21 -0.51 -5.82
N LEU A 237 2.96 -0.74 -5.42
CA LEU A 237 2.50 -2.02 -4.84
C LEU A 237 2.65 -3.21 -5.81
N LEU A 238 2.78 -2.96 -7.12
CA LEU A 238 2.97 -3.98 -8.15
C LEU A 238 4.40 -4.05 -8.66
N SER A 239 5.10 -2.91 -8.78
CA SER A 239 6.49 -2.85 -9.27
C SER A 239 7.52 -3.05 -8.15
N HIS A 240 7.22 -2.61 -6.92
CA HIS A 240 8.09 -2.62 -5.74
C HIS A 240 7.37 -3.22 -4.52
N PRO A 241 6.82 -4.45 -4.63
CA PRO A 241 5.99 -5.04 -3.58
C PRO A 241 6.74 -5.29 -2.27
N ASP A 242 8.06 -5.53 -2.32
CA ASP A 242 8.86 -5.78 -1.12
C ASP A 242 9.02 -4.53 -0.27
N GLU A 243 9.27 -3.36 -0.88
CA GLU A 243 9.37 -2.07 -0.19
C GLU A 243 8.02 -1.67 0.40
N VAL A 244 6.94 -1.87 -0.34
CA VAL A 244 5.57 -1.60 0.13
C VAL A 244 5.22 -2.53 1.30
N ALA A 245 5.51 -3.83 1.19
CA ALA A 245 5.29 -4.78 2.29
C ALA A 245 6.13 -4.42 3.51
N GLY A 246 7.40 -4.04 3.33
CA GLY A 246 8.28 -3.59 4.40
C GLY A 246 7.72 -2.39 5.17
N LEU A 247 7.15 -1.41 4.46
CA LEU A 247 6.49 -0.26 5.10
C LEU A 247 5.27 -0.68 5.92
N ILE A 248 4.44 -1.60 5.39
CA ILE A 248 3.25 -2.12 6.09
C ILE A 248 3.68 -2.91 7.33
N LEU A 249 4.72 -3.73 7.24
CA LEU A 249 5.27 -4.47 8.39
C LEU A 249 5.83 -3.53 9.47
N SER A 250 6.50 -2.45 9.05
CA SER A 250 6.95 -1.39 9.96
C SER A 250 5.78 -0.74 10.70
N ALA A 251 4.66 -0.53 10.01
CA ALA A 251 3.44 0.01 10.63
C ALA A 251 2.84 -0.99 11.62
N ALA A 252 2.79 -2.26 11.30
CA ALA A 252 2.29 -3.30 12.19
C ALA A 252 3.14 -3.44 13.48
N ALA A 253 4.46 -3.33 13.36
CA ALA A 253 5.39 -3.35 14.50
C ALA A 253 5.36 -2.06 15.33
N GLY A 254 5.19 -0.91 14.68
CA GLY A 254 5.23 0.41 15.34
C GLY A 254 3.91 0.90 15.92
N ALA A 255 2.82 0.14 15.71
CA ALA A 255 1.47 0.42 16.23
C ALA A 255 1.13 -0.42 17.48
N ALA A 256 2.07 -1.23 17.95
CA ALA A 256 1.96 -2.09 19.12
C ALA A 256 2.25 -1.33 20.41
#